data_1f42f30c478f6725f15d5ee701c89c1e
#
_entry.id   1f42f30c478f6725f15d5ee701c89c1e
#
_cell.length_a   1.000
_cell.length_b   1.000
_cell.length_c   1.000
_cell.angle_alpha   90.00
_cell.angle_beta   90.00
_cell.angle_gamma   90.00
#
_symmetry.space_group_name_H-M   'P 1'
#
loop_
_entity.id
_entity.type
_entity.pdbx_description
1 polymer ?
#
loop_
_entity_poly.entity_id
_entity_poly.type
_entity_poly.pdbx_seq_one_letter_code
_entity_poly.pdbx_strand_id
1 'polypeptide(L)'
;TKKELAEFILRTDQLSMGETCMRFEKGFAEFQESHHAILFNSGGSSNLALLQALKNLGRLKEGDPVGFSALTWSTNVMPIIQMGLIPVPVDCDPETLNCMSYNLKQRLESPPLKAFFTTNALGFAGDLNVIQSICDENKILLLEDNCESLGTTLLQGRTGTFGLASTFSFYVA
;
A
#
# COMPACT_ATOMS: atom_id res chain seq x y z
N THR A 1 -25.98 -8.11 -2.42
CA THR A 1 -26.13 -9.45 -1.78
C THR A 1 -26.09 -10.60 -2.79
N LYS A 2 -26.27 -11.88 -2.35
CA LYS A 2 -26.25 -13.04 -3.25
C LYS A 2 -27.28 -12.94 -4.40
N LYS A 3 -28.47 -12.39 -4.14
CA LYS A 3 -29.51 -12.19 -5.15
C LYS A 3 -29.06 -11.18 -6.22
N GLU A 4 -28.55 -10.04 -5.80
CA GLU A 4 -28.03 -8.99 -6.70
C GLU A 4 -26.85 -9.50 -7.54
N LEU A 5 -25.97 -10.32 -6.94
CA LEU A 5 -24.87 -10.96 -7.66
C LEU A 5 -25.41 -11.93 -8.73
N ALA A 6 -26.40 -12.75 -8.39
CA ALA A 6 -27.01 -13.67 -9.35
C ALA A 6 -27.70 -12.90 -10.51
N GLU A 7 -28.42 -11.83 -10.21
CA GLU A 7 -29.04 -10.96 -11.21
C GLU A 7 -27.98 -10.28 -12.10
N PHE A 8 -26.87 -9.82 -11.51
CA PHE A 8 -25.75 -9.28 -12.28
C PHE A 8 -25.16 -10.30 -13.25
N ILE A 9 -24.87 -11.52 -12.76
CA ILE A 9 -24.30 -12.60 -13.60
C ILE A 9 -25.23 -12.94 -14.78
N LEU A 10 -26.55 -12.97 -14.56
CA LEU A 10 -27.52 -13.33 -15.60
C LEU A 10 -27.71 -12.25 -16.67
N ARG A 11 -27.43 -10.99 -16.37
CA ARG A 11 -27.67 -9.86 -17.29
C ARG A 11 -26.44 -9.29 -17.95
N THR A 12 -25.22 -9.60 -17.42
CA THR A 12 -24.00 -9.02 -17.92
C THR A 12 -23.33 -9.92 -18.94
N ASP A 13 -22.79 -9.34 -19.99
CA ASP A 13 -21.98 -10.05 -20.98
C ASP A 13 -20.49 -10.10 -20.57
N GLN A 14 -20.09 -9.31 -19.57
CA GLN A 14 -18.71 -9.21 -19.13
C GLN A 14 -18.61 -9.26 -17.59
N LEU A 15 -18.02 -10.36 -17.08
CA LEU A 15 -17.88 -10.62 -15.63
C LEU A 15 -16.64 -10.01 -14.99
N SER A 16 -15.63 -9.61 -15.80
CA SER A 16 -14.39 -9.01 -15.30
C SER A 16 -13.94 -7.85 -16.17
N MET A 17 -13.28 -6.87 -15.57
CA MET A 17 -12.72 -5.69 -16.23
C MET A 17 -13.73 -4.90 -17.09
N GLY A 18 -15.02 -5.01 -16.77
CA GLY A 18 -16.11 -4.32 -17.44
C GLY A 18 -16.48 -3.00 -16.79
N GLU A 19 -17.62 -2.43 -17.22
CA GLU A 19 -18.12 -1.15 -16.74
C GLU A 19 -18.25 -1.07 -15.20
N THR A 20 -18.64 -2.16 -14.55
CA THR A 20 -18.76 -2.22 -13.09
C THR A 20 -17.42 -2.04 -12.39
N CYS A 21 -16.33 -2.63 -12.94
CA CYS A 21 -14.98 -2.40 -12.43
C CYS A 21 -14.56 -0.94 -12.60
N MET A 22 -14.77 -0.35 -13.77
CA MET A 22 -14.45 1.07 -14.03
C MET A 22 -15.22 2.02 -13.10
N ARG A 23 -16.50 1.74 -12.85
CA ARG A 23 -17.29 2.53 -11.89
C ARG A 23 -16.77 2.38 -10.46
N PHE A 24 -16.36 1.17 -10.07
CA PHE A 24 -15.74 0.93 -8.77
C PHE A 24 -14.43 1.71 -8.63
N GLU A 25 -13.54 1.60 -9.61
CA GLU A 25 -12.24 2.31 -9.62
C GLU A 25 -12.44 3.82 -9.48
N LYS A 26 -13.37 4.40 -10.25
CA LYS A 26 -13.72 5.82 -10.16
C LYS A 26 -14.25 6.18 -8.76
N GLY A 27 -15.24 5.45 -8.26
CA GLY A 27 -15.84 5.72 -6.95
C GLY A 27 -14.85 5.51 -5.81
N PHE A 28 -13.94 4.55 -5.93
CA PHE A 28 -12.90 4.33 -4.93
C PHE A 28 -11.83 5.43 -4.96
N ALA A 29 -11.43 5.91 -6.15
CA ALA A 29 -10.55 7.05 -6.28
C ALA A 29 -11.16 8.32 -5.63
N GLU A 30 -12.44 8.59 -5.88
CA GLU A 30 -13.18 9.70 -5.25
C GLU A 30 -13.24 9.52 -3.72
N PHE A 31 -13.58 8.32 -3.23
CA PHE A 31 -13.63 8.03 -1.79
C PHE A 31 -12.27 8.22 -1.12
N GLN A 32 -11.20 7.81 -1.78
CA GLN A 32 -9.81 7.84 -1.26
C GLN A 32 -9.13 9.19 -1.51
N GLU A 33 -9.79 10.15 -2.17
CA GLU A 33 -9.25 11.46 -2.54
C GLU A 33 -7.95 11.33 -3.38
N SER A 34 -7.89 10.28 -4.20
CA SER A 34 -6.77 10.00 -5.09
C SER A 34 -7.13 10.28 -6.55
N HIS A 35 -6.11 10.50 -7.39
CA HIS A 35 -6.34 10.77 -8.81
C HIS A 35 -6.85 9.52 -9.56
N HIS A 36 -6.38 8.35 -9.17
CA HIS A 36 -6.68 7.09 -9.83
C HIS A 36 -6.78 5.94 -8.82
N ALA A 37 -7.59 4.96 -9.15
CA ALA A 37 -7.59 3.65 -8.51
C ALA A 37 -7.61 2.57 -9.60
N ILE A 38 -6.96 1.46 -9.36
CA ILE A 38 -6.90 0.32 -10.28
C ILE A 38 -7.22 -0.95 -9.50
N LEU A 39 -8.18 -1.71 -10.00
CA LEU A 39 -8.64 -2.95 -9.37
C LEU A 39 -7.75 -4.13 -9.78
N PHE A 40 -7.29 -4.89 -8.81
CA PHE A 40 -6.56 -6.13 -8.97
C PHE A 40 -7.34 -7.31 -8.40
N ASN A 41 -6.95 -8.53 -8.75
CA ASN A 41 -7.57 -9.74 -8.23
C ASN A 41 -7.22 -10.05 -6.77
N SER A 42 -6.19 -9.42 -6.23
CA SER A 42 -5.78 -9.57 -4.82
C SER A 42 -4.86 -8.44 -4.37
N GLY A 43 -4.75 -8.21 -3.04
CA GLY A 43 -3.80 -7.28 -2.46
C GLY A 43 -2.35 -7.63 -2.78
N GLY A 44 -2.00 -8.92 -2.79
CA GLY A 44 -0.66 -9.37 -3.19
C GLY A 44 -0.31 -9.01 -4.64
N SER A 45 -1.28 -9.12 -5.56
CA SER A 45 -1.10 -8.69 -6.96
C SER A 45 -0.95 -7.18 -7.08
N SER A 46 -1.69 -6.41 -6.28
CA SER A 46 -1.56 -4.94 -6.28
C SER A 46 -0.20 -4.50 -5.73
N ASN A 47 0.30 -5.12 -4.66
CA ASN A 47 1.63 -4.86 -4.11
C ASN A 47 2.74 -5.16 -5.14
N LEU A 48 2.63 -6.30 -5.82
CA LEU A 48 3.58 -6.67 -6.87
C LEU A 48 3.54 -5.69 -8.05
N ALA A 49 2.34 -5.34 -8.52
CA ALA A 49 2.15 -4.40 -9.62
C ALA A 49 2.66 -3.00 -9.29
N LEU A 50 2.47 -2.53 -8.05
CA LEU A 50 2.98 -1.25 -7.59
C LEU A 50 4.52 -1.20 -7.68
N LEU A 51 5.22 -2.20 -7.15
CA LEU A 51 6.69 -2.25 -7.21
C LEU A 51 7.18 -2.41 -8.66
N GLN A 52 6.50 -3.22 -9.49
CA GLN A 52 6.82 -3.35 -10.91
C GLN A 52 6.63 -2.02 -11.64
N ALA A 53 5.57 -1.29 -11.36
CA ALA A 53 5.34 0.03 -11.96
C ALA A 53 6.47 1.02 -11.61
N LEU A 54 6.91 1.05 -10.36
CA LEU A 54 8.03 1.88 -9.92
C LEU A 54 9.34 1.50 -10.61
N LYS A 55 9.58 0.22 -10.85
CA LYS A 55 10.74 -0.24 -11.65
C LYS A 55 10.62 0.20 -13.10
N ASN A 56 9.46 0.03 -13.72
CA ASN A 56 9.21 0.44 -15.11
C ASN A 56 9.40 1.96 -15.31
N LEU A 57 9.05 2.76 -14.30
CA LEU A 57 9.25 4.21 -14.26
C LEU A 57 10.70 4.62 -13.91
N GLY A 58 11.60 3.66 -13.68
CA GLY A 58 12.98 3.94 -13.27
C GLY A 58 13.11 4.55 -11.86
N ARG A 59 12.05 4.50 -11.05
CA ARG A 59 12.05 4.99 -9.67
C ARG A 59 12.72 4.01 -8.70
N LEU A 60 12.65 2.72 -9.01
CA LEU A 60 13.36 1.63 -8.35
C LEU A 60 14.14 0.81 -9.40
N LYS A 61 15.25 0.21 -8.99
CA LYS A 61 16.04 -0.70 -9.79
C LYS A 61 16.46 -1.92 -8.96
N GLU A 62 16.91 -2.97 -9.63
CA GLU A 62 17.41 -4.18 -8.97
C GLU A 62 18.50 -3.84 -7.93
N GLY A 63 18.41 -4.48 -6.76
CA GLY A 63 19.33 -4.24 -5.65
C GLY A 63 18.99 -3.02 -4.78
N ASP A 64 18.00 -2.20 -5.13
CA ASP A 64 17.60 -1.08 -4.28
C ASP A 64 16.98 -1.57 -2.95
N PRO A 65 17.40 -1.00 -1.80
CA PRO A 65 16.87 -1.36 -0.50
C PRO A 65 15.48 -0.74 -0.29
N VAL A 66 14.50 -1.60 0.01
CA VAL A 66 13.12 -1.22 0.31
C VAL A 66 12.78 -1.60 1.73
N GLY A 67 12.53 -0.58 2.55
CA GLY A 67 12.03 -0.74 3.91
C GLY A 67 10.61 -1.29 3.92
N PHE A 68 10.30 -2.13 4.90
CA PHE A 68 8.94 -2.61 5.15
C PHE A 68 8.69 -2.72 6.65
N SER A 69 7.46 -2.55 7.11
CA SER A 69 7.08 -2.73 8.51
C SER A 69 7.38 -4.17 8.95
N ALA A 70 8.13 -4.38 10.03
CA ALA A 70 8.51 -5.73 10.48
C ALA A 70 7.29 -6.58 10.86
N LEU A 71 6.22 -5.94 11.37
CA LEU A 71 4.91 -6.56 11.55
C LEU A 71 4.08 -6.32 10.28
N THR A 72 3.99 -7.34 9.44
CA THR A 72 3.28 -7.28 8.17
C THR A 72 2.96 -8.68 7.63
N TRP A 73 2.25 -8.74 6.52
CA TRP A 73 1.98 -9.97 5.78
C TRP A 73 3.11 -10.30 4.80
N SER A 74 3.24 -11.58 4.47
CA SER A 74 4.20 -12.01 3.43
C SER A 74 3.97 -11.31 2.08
N THR A 75 2.75 -10.86 1.80
CA THR A 75 2.38 -10.10 0.59
C THR A 75 3.05 -8.73 0.47
N ASN A 76 3.70 -8.22 1.52
CA ASN A 76 4.52 -7.02 1.46
C ASN A 76 5.98 -7.35 1.15
N VAL A 77 6.51 -8.42 1.75
CA VAL A 77 7.92 -8.80 1.63
C VAL A 77 8.20 -9.55 0.33
N MET A 78 7.33 -10.50 -0.03
CA MET A 78 7.52 -11.33 -1.22
C MET A 78 7.65 -10.54 -2.52
N PRO A 79 6.83 -9.51 -2.80
CA PRO A 79 7.00 -8.67 -3.99
C PRO A 79 8.34 -7.94 -4.03
N ILE A 80 8.88 -7.49 -2.89
CA ILE A 80 10.20 -6.86 -2.83
C ILE A 80 11.26 -7.85 -3.33
N ILE A 81 11.23 -9.10 -2.83
CA ILE A 81 12.15 -10.15 -3.23
C ILE A 81 11.96 -10.52 -4.72
N GLN A 82 10.70 -10.70 -5.14
CA GLN A 82 10.38 -11.07 -6.52
C GLN A 82 10.83 -10.03 -7.54
N MET A 83 10.85 -8.77 -7.16
CA MET A 83 11.34 -7.67 -8.00
C MET A 83 12.86 -7.51 -7.97
N GLY A 84 13.61 -8.38 -7.29
CA GLY A 84 15.06 -8.26 -7.16
C GLY A 84 15.50 -7.07 -6.30
N LEU A 85 14.61 -6.59 -5.44
CA LEU A 85 14.88 -5.53 -4.46
C LEU A 85 15.38 -6.15 -3.15
N ILE A 86 16.03 -5.37 -2.31
CA ILE A 86 16.54 -5.84 -1.01
C ILE A 86 15.50 -5.50 0.08
N PRO A 87 14.85 -6.51 0.69
CA PRO A 87 13.92 -6.26 1.77
C PRO A 87 14.65 -5.87 3.06
N VAL A 88 14.21 -4.77 3.66
CA VAL A 88 14.83 -4.21 4.86
C VAL A 88 13.76 -4.01 5.93
N PRO A 89 13.74 -4.79 7.01
CA PRO A 89 12.76 -4.62 8.06
C PRO A 89 12.98 -3.30 8.81
N VAL A 90 11.88 -2.60 9.06
CA VAL A 90 11.79 -1.45 9.96
C VAL A 90 10.92 -1.88 11.13
N ASP A 91 11.42 -1.76 12.35
CA ASP A 91 10.75 -2.23 13.54
C ASP A 91 9.41 -1.53 13.77
N CYS A 92 8.55 -2.14 14.57
CA CYS A 92 7.24 -1.62 14.93
C CYS A 92 7.17 -1.38 16.44
N ASP A 93 6.42 -0.38 16.82
CA ASP A 93 6.11 -0.10 18.22
C ASP A 93 5.18 -1.20 18.76
N PRO A 94 5.51 -1.84 19.89
CA PRO A 94 4.70 -2.93 20.44
C PRO A 94 3.34 -2.48 21.00
N GLU A 95 3.17 -1.20 21.32
CA GLU A 95 1.92 -0.67 21.85
C GLU A 95 0.94 -0.31 20.72
N THR A 96 1.47 0.21 19.60
CA THR A 96 0.66 0.60 18.43
C THR A 96 0.57 -0.47 17.36
N LEU A 97 1.46 -1.46 17.40
CA LEU A 97 1.64 -2.51 16.37
C LEU A 97 1.98 -1.95 14.99
N ASN A 98 2.33 -0.69 14.91
CA ASN A 98 2.65 -0.02 13.66
C ASN A 98 4.08 0.56 13.71
N CYS A 99 4.66 0.75 12.54
CA CYS A 99 5.91 1.47 12.43
C CYS A 99 5.68 2.95 12.74
N MET A 100 6.43 3.47 13.69
CA MET A 100 6.41 4.88 14.08
C MET A 100 7.61 5.61 13.49
N SER A 101 7.52 6.92 13.42
CA SER A 101 8.59 7.76 12.87
C SER A 101 9.95 7.54 13.54
N TYR A 102 9.99 7.25 14.83
CA TYR A 102 11.23 6.97 15.55
C TYR A 102 11.85 5.61 15.12
N ASN A 103 11.04 4.59 14.82
CA ASN A 103 11.53 3.32 14.28
C ASN A 103 12.17 3.53 12.90
N LEU A 104 11.51 4.33 12.03
CA LEU A 104 12.08 4.67 10.73
C LEU A 104 13.39 5.45 10.89
N LYS A 105 13.45 6.48 11.75
CA LYS A 105 14.68 7.25 12.02
C LYS A 105 15.83 6.36 12.45
N GLN A 106 15.62 5.47 13.42
CA GLN A 106 16.63 4.51 13.87
C GLN A 106 17.11 3.62 12.73
N ARG A 107 16.21 3.23 11.83
CA ARG A 107 16.57 2.38 10.68
C ARG A 107 17.39 3.14 9.63
N LEU A 108 17.24 4.46 9.50
CA LEU A 108 17.99 5.27 8.53
C LEU A 108 19.48 5.42 8.86
N GLU A 109 19.91 5.03 10.03
CA GLU A 109 21.33 5.06 10.41
C GLU A 109 22.21 4.13 9.55
N SER A 110 21.62 3.13 8.84
CA SER A 110 22.37 2.22 7.94
C SER A 110 21.44 1.28 7.16
N PRO A 111 21.74 0.91 5.93
CA PRO A 111 22.04 1.72 4.76
C PRO A 111 20.83 2.52 4.27
N PRO A 112 20.98 3.50 3.37
CA PRO A 112 19.89 4.36 2.95
C PRO A 112 18.79 3.57 2.20
N LEU A 113 17.52 3.77 2.59
CA LEU A 113 16.37 3.21 1.88
C LEU A 113 16.07 3.99 0.60
N LYS A 114 15.59 3.30 -0.44
CA LYS A 114 15.04 3.91 -1.66
C LYS A 114 13.52 4.07 -1.59
N ALA A 115 12.85 3.14 -0.93
CA ALA A 115 11.44 3.21 -0.63
C ALA A 115 11.17 2.69 0.78
N PHE A 116 10.07 3.12 1.36
CA PHE A 116 9.51 2.56 2.59
C PHE A 116 8.06 2.17 2.33
N PHE A 117 7.77 0.89 2.39
CA PHE A 117 6.45 0.32 2.23
C PHE A 117 5.88 0.01 3.63
N THR A 118 5.23 1.01 4.21
CA THR A 118 4.62 0.86 5.53
C THR A 118 3.31 0.10 5.45
N THR A 119 3.05 -0.75 6.44
CA THR A 119 1.76 -1.42 6.63
C THR A 119 1.01 -0.73 7.77
N ASN A 120 -0.20 -0.29 7.50
CA ASN A 120 -1.12 0.25 8.50
C ASN A 120 -2.00 -0.90 9.01
N ALA A 121 -1.55 -1.56 10.10
CA ALA A 121 -2.11 -2.81 10.59
C ALA A 121 -3.36 -2.60 11.47
N LEU A 122 -4.31 -3.54 11.39
CA LEU A 122 -5.46 -3.67 12.29
C LEU A 122 -6.38 -2.43 12.38
N GLY A 123 -6.42 -1.61 11.34
CA GLY A 123 -7.21 -0.38 11.32
C GLY A 123 -6.53 0.81 12.01
N PHE A 124 -5.30 0.64 12.47
CA PHE A 124 -4.49 1.70 13.07
C PHE A 124 -3.40 2.16 12.09
N ALA A 125 -2.76 3.26 12.42
CA ALA A 125 -1.62 3.77 11.66
C ALA A 125 -0.59 4.37 12.61
N GLY A 126 0.66 4.42 12.18
CA GLY A 126 1.70 5.22 12.82
C GLY A 126 1.46 6.73 12.62
N ASP A 127 2.41 7.52 13.03
CA ASP A 127 2.44 8.97 12.82
C ASP A 127 2.85 9.31 11.38
N LEU A 128 1.97 8.94 10.42
CA LEU A 128 2.25 8.97 8.97
C LEU A 128 2.68 10.35 8.46
N ASN A 129 2.17 11.43 9.03
CA ASN A 129 2.59 12.79 8.69
C ASN A 129 4.07 13.05 9.01
N VAL A 130 4.57 12.49 10.11
CA VAL A 130 5.99 12.60 10.47
C VAL A 130 6.83 11.64 9.64
N ILE A 131 6.34 10.42 9.41
CA ILE A 131 6.97 9.44 8.51
C ILE A 131 7.11 10.02 7.10
N GLN A 132 6.07 10.67 6.57
CA GLN A 132 6.10 11.34 5.27
C GLN A 132 7.20 12.40 5.22
N SER A 133 7.25 13.29 6.22
CA SER A 133 8.30 14.33 6.29
C SER A 133 9.70 13.73 6.29
N ILE A 134 9.93 12.66 7.06
CA ILE A 134 11.22 11.95 7.07
C ILE A 134 11.55 11.36 5.70
N CYS A 135 10.56 10.74 5.04
CA CYS A 135 10.75 10.17 3.72
C CYS A 135 11.10 11.25 2.68
N ASP A 136 10.40 12.39 2.70
CA ASP A 136 10.65 13.52 1.80
C ASP A 136 12.06 14.11 2.00
N GLU A 137 12.46 14.37 3.25
CA GLU A 137 13.80 14.87 3.60
C GLU A 137 14.92 13.95 3.12
N ASN A 138 14.69 12.63 3.18
CA ASN A 138 15.67 11.62 2.80
C ASN A 138 15.50 11.09 1.36
N LYS A 139 14.57 11.64 0.58
CA LYS A 139 14.25 11.21 -0.80
C LYS A 139 13.87 9.73 -0.89
N ILE A 140 13.13 9.25 0.10
CA ILE A 140 12.59 7.89 0.19
C ILE A 140 11.16 7.91 -0.38
N LEU A 141 10.83 6.97 -1.26
CA LEU A 141 9.47 6.80 -1.75
C LEU A 141 8.61 6.16 -0.64
N LEU A 142 7.68 6.92 -0.07
CA LEU A 142 6.71 6.37 0.87
C LEU A 142 5.61 5.64 0.09
N LEU A 143 5.35 4.39 0.46
CA LEU A 143 4.28 3.55 -0.05
C LEU A 143 3.47 3.04 1.14
N GLU A 144 2.16 2.90 0.98
CA GLU A 144 1.28 2.48 2.07
C GLU A 144 0.52 1.19 1.69
N ASP A 145 0.56 0.17 2.56
CA ASP A 145 -0.35 -0.95 2.52
C ASP A 145 -1.46 -0.73 3.54
N ASN A 146 -2.67 -0.55 3.05
CA ASN A 146 -3.87 -0.28 3.83
C ASN A 146 -4.89 -1.42 3.74
N CYS A 147 -4.42 -2.64 3.50
CA CYS A 147 -5.31 -3.81 3.38
C CYS A 147 -6.17 -4.03 4.62
N GLU A 148 -5.75 -3.54 5.78
CA GLU A 148 -6.49 -3.63 7.05
C GLU A 148 -7.00 -2.27 7.58
N SER A 149 -6.72 -1.16 6.89
CA SER A 149 -6.98 0.20 7.40
C SER A 149 -7.80 1.06 6.43
N LEU A 150 -8.68 0.44 5.66
CA LEU A 150 -9.62 1.16 4.80
C LEU A 150 -10.51 2.09 5.63
N GLY A 151 -10.49 3.39 5.31
CA GLY A 151 -11.27 4.40 5.99
C GLY A 151 -10.67 4.95 7.29
N THR A 152 -9.53 4.45 7.74
CA THR A 152 -8.80 5.03 8.88
C THR A 152 -8.37 6.45 8.54
N THR A 153 -8.56 7.37 9.49
CA THR A 153 -8.24 8.79 9.34
C THR A 153 -7.31 9.26 10.46
N LEU A 154 -6.36 10.08 10.10
CA LEU A 154 -5.53 10.88 10.99
C LEU A 154 -5.96 12.36 10.89
N LEU A 155 -5.44 13.22 11.76
CA LEU A 155 -5.76 14.66 11.72
C LEU A 155 -5.45 15.31 10.35
N GLN A 156 -4.40 14.84 9.68
CA GLN A 156 -3.89 15.42 8.44
C GLN A 156 -4.46 14.77 7.18
N GLY A 157 -5.19 13.67 7.29
CA GLY A 157 -5.73 12.97 6.13
C GLY A 157 -6.10 11.52 6.41
N ARG A 158 -6.50 10.84 5.37
CA ARG A 158 -6.86 9.43 5.39
C ARG A 158 -5.65 8.56 5.09
N THR A 159 -5.53 7.38 5.72
CA THR A 159 -4.50 6.40 5.33
C THR A 159 -4.61 6.11 3.83
N GLY A 160 -3.45 6.00 3.19
CA GLY A 160 -3.34 5.87 1.73
C GLY A 160 -3.19 7.18 0.97
N THR A 161 -3.16 8.33 1.67
CA THR A 161 -2.95 9.65 1.04
C THR A 161 -1.61 10.31 1.43
N PHE A 162 -0.84 9.68 2.31
CA PHE A 162 0.45 10.21 2.76
C PHE A 162 1.61 9.82 1.84
N GLY A 163 1.54 8.64 1.23
CA GLY A 163 2.57 8.13 0.34
C GLY A 163 2.36 8.48 -1.13
N LEU A 164 3.35 8.12 -1.94
CA LEU A 164 3.29 8.24 -3.40
C LEU A 164 2.15 7.40 -4.00
N ALA A 165 1.93 6.22 -3.43
CA ALA A 165 0.87 5.31 -3.81
C ALA A 165 0.52 4.39 -2.64
N SER A 166 -0.67 3.81 -2.68
CA SER A 166 -1.19 2.95 -1.65
C SER A 166 -1.93 1.75 -2.23
N THR A 167 -1.95 0.67 -1.47
CA THR A 167 -2.69 -0.55 -1.79
C THR A 167 -3.74 -0.84 -0.73
N PHE A 168 -4.84 -1.44 -1.15
CA PHE A 168 -5.98 -1.81 -0.30
C PHE A 168 -6.42 -3.22 -0.63
N SER A 169 -7.14 -3.85 0.28
CA SER A 169 -7.79 -5.14 0.05
C SER A 169 -9.21 -5.12 0.60
N PHE A 170 -10.11 -5.76 -0.11
CA PHE A 170 -11.46 -6.01 0.38
C PHE A 170 -11.59 -7.42 0.94
N TYR A 171 -10.45 -8.11 1.06
CA TYR A 171 -10.34 -9.48 1.56
C TYR A 171 -11.21 -10.46 0.74
N VAL A 172 -11.73 -11.49 1.40
CA VAL A 172 -12.62 -12.51 0.79
C VAL A 172 -14.06 -12.43 1.32
N ALA A 173 -14.36 -11.41 2.10
CA ALA A 173 -15.66 -11.25 2.74
C ALA A 173 -16.68 -10.56 1.84
#